data_1481b53b4f0559d3e9b6a86f4761f6a7
#
_entry.id   1481b53b4f0559d3e9b6a86f4761f6a7
#
_cell.length_a   1.000
_cell.length_b   1.000
_cell.length_c   1.000
_cell.angle_alpha   90.00
_cell.angle_beta   90.00
_cell.angle_gamma   90.00
#
_symmetry.space_group_name_H-M   'P 1'
#
loop_
_entity.id
_entity.type
_entity.pdbx_description
1 polymer ?
#
loop_
_entity_poly.entity_id
_entity_poly.type
_entity_poly.pdbx_seq_one_letter_code
_entity_poly.pdbx_strand_id
1 'polypeptide(L)'
;MKPISLTGFALCLTLSLAAQDRQEFRNPSAHYRPKPLWFWNDTRITREGIDEQMAGFVRRCGYGGFSILPFGPRLAPEYLSGDYFELYRHTARKAAELGVTLSLYDEYGFPSGSGGWVNADGVPRFANRYPDLTLKRLDKIEEELDGGAVYDRPLSDAGTLMAVVAMETSDKRRIDLSDRIADGRIVWQVPDGRWKVMQFVCVEDPDRNMDYLSADAARAYIEMTHEAYYGRMPEEFGTTITGTFFDEPTLYRAEGRCWTPSFNDDFARAYGSSPTLLYPALWYDIGPETASARNAMFSLRAEQYAAAYPKLVSEWSRSHGTLAT
;
A
#
# COMPACT_ATOMS: atom_id res chain seq x y z
N MET A 1 -46.99 42.95 -33.20
CA MET A 1 -46.25 42.09 -32.24
C MET A 1 -44.76 42.26 -32.51
N LYS A 2 -44.01 42.89 -31.58
CA LYS A 2 -42.56 43.05 -31.76
C LYS A 2 -41.87 41.74 -31.30
N PRO A 3 -40.86 41.23 -32.02
CA PRO A 3 -40.15 40.01 -31.60
C PRO A 3 -39.34 40.29 -30.33
N ILE A 4 -39.60 39.54 -29.30
CA ILE A 4 -38.78 39.55 -28.06
C ILE A 4 -37.44 38.94 -28.44
N SER A 5 -36.39 39.71 -28.30
CA SER A 5 -35.02 39.36 -28.68
C SER A 5 -34.52 38.14 -27.93
N LEU A 6 -34.18 37.05 -28.65
CA LEU A 6 -33.55 35.82 -28.10
C LEU A 6 -32.24 36.12 -27.34
N THR A 7 -31.59 37.25 -27.61
CA THR A 7 -30.35 37.69 -26.94
C THR A 7 -30.53 38.05 -25.47
N GLY A 8 -31.70 38.60 -25.09
CA GLY A 8 -31.99 38.93 -23.68
C GLY A 8 -32.15 37.68 -22.80
N PHE A 9 -32.69 36.57 -23.35
CA PHE A 9 -32.91 35.32 -22.62
C PHE A 9 -31.60 34.55 -22.39
N ALA A 10 -30.71 34.56 -23.39
CA ALA A 10 -29.38 33.92 -23.26
C ALA A 10 -28.48 34.63 -22.22
N LEU A 11 -28.54 35.97 -22.15
CA LEU A 11 -27.76 36.76 -21.21
C LEU A 11 -28.23 36.57 -19.76
N CYS A 12 -29.55 36.44 -19.51
CA CYS A 12 -30.10 36.14 -18.19
C CYS A 12 -29.72 34.72 -17.70
N LEU A 13 -29.70 33.70 -18.63
CA LEU A 13 -29.26 32.34 -18.27
C LEU A 13 -27.78 32.27 -17.91
N THR A 14 -26.92 32.96 -18.67
CA THR A 14 -25.45 32.96 -18.36
C THR A 14 -25.11 33.71 -17.07
N LEU A 15 -25.81 34.78 -16.74
CA LEU A 15 -25.65 35.52 -15.47
C LEU A 15 -26.16 34.71 -14.28
N SER A 16 -27.22 33.91 -14.44
CA SER A 16 -27.74 33.02 -13.40
C SER A 16 -26.77 31.87 -13.10
N LEU A 17 -26.19 31.24 -14.12
CA LEU A 17 -25.17 30.20 -13.97
C LEU A 17 -23.90 30.75 -13.27
N ALA A 18 -23.40 31.91 -13.71
CA ALA A 18 -22.23 32.53 -13.08
C ALA A 18 -22.47 33.00 -11.62
N ALA A 19 -23.71 33.33 -11.26
CA ALA A 19 -24.07 33.67 -9.88
C ALA A 19 -24.18 32.43 -9.01
N GLN A 20 -24.68 31.32 -9.54
CA GLN A 20 -24.76 30.02 -8.86
C GLN A 20 -23.37 29.48 -8.58
N ASP A 21 -22.47 29.49 -9.56
CA ASP A 21 -21.06 29.06 -9.40
C ASP A 21 -20.34 29.87 -8.32
N ARG A 22 -20.56 31.19 -8.24
CA ARG A 22 -19.95 32.04 -7.22
C ARG A 22 -20.49 31.76 -5.80
N GLN A 23 -21.77 31.44 -5.69
CA GLN A 23 -22.39 31.12 -4.41
C GLN A 23 -21.93 29.74 -3.92
N GLU A 24 -21.88 28.74 -4.82
CA GLU A 24 -21.34 27.42 -4.51
C GLU A 24 -19.86 27.46 -4.14
N PHE A 25 -19.06 28.28 -4.81
CA PHE A 25 -17.66 28.50 -4.45
C PHE A 25 -17.49 29.12 -3.04
N ARG A 26 -18.35 30.08 -2.65
CA ARG A 26 -18.29 30.72 -1.35
C ARG A 26 -18.81 29.86 -0.21
N ASN A 27 -19.77 29.00 -0.48
CA ASN A 27 -20.38 28.07 0.46
C ASN A 27 -20.61 26.73 -0.22
N PRO A 28 -19.53 25.95 -0.41
CA PRO A 28 -19.62 24.68 -1.11
C PRO A 28 -20.46 23.67 -0.33
N SER A 29 -21.09 22.74 -1.06
CA SER A 29 -21.76 21.61 -0.44
C SER A 29 -20.76 20.78 0.39
N ALA A 30 -21.23 19.98 1.35
CA ALA A 30 -20.39 19.13 2.20
C ALA A 30 -19.46 18.22 1.37
N HIS A 31 -19.88 17.84 0.17
CA HIS A 31 -19.08 17.01 -0.75
C HIS A 31 -17.73 17.64 -1.13
N TYR A 32 -17.67 18.97 -1.30
CA TYR A 32 -16.45 19.70 -1.68
C TYR A 32 -15.70 20.32 -0.50
N ARG A 33 -16.16 20.10 0.73
CA ARG A 33 -15.49 20.60 1.92
C ARG A 33 -14.40 19.67 2.39
N PRO A 34 -13.38 20.16 3.13
CA PRO A 34 -12.33 19.31 3.68
C PRO A 34 -12.88 18.17 4.52
N LYS A 35 -12.23 17.00 4.40
CA LYS A 35 -12.51 15.78 5.17
C LYS A 35 -11.22 15.33 5.87
N PRO A 36 -10.89 15.92 7.04
CA PRO A 36 -9.65 15.59 7.74
C PRO A 36 -9.65 14.20 8.35
N LEU A 37 -8.44 13.69 8.64
CA LEU A 37 -8.25 12.59 9.55
C LEU A 37 -8.65 13.02 10.95
N TRP A 38 -9.43 12.20 11.62
CA TRP A 38 -9.87 12.41 12.98
C TRP A 38 -9.28 11.34 13.88
N PHE A 39 -8.23 11.70 14.59
CA PHE A 39 -7.50 10.79 15.47
C PHE A 39 -8.33 10.44 16.70
N TRP A 40 -8.64 9.17 16.84
CA TRP A 40 -9.10 8.56 18.06
C TRP A 40 -7.88 7.99 18.80
N ASN A 41 -7.19 8.81 19.56
CA ASN A 41 -5.89 8.42 20.10
C ASN A 41 -5.81 8.49 21.62
N ASP A 42 -5.14 7.49 22.17
CA ASP A 42 -4.70 7.38 23.58
C ASP A 42 -5.74 7.75 24.64
N THR A 43 -7.03 7.53 24.38
CA THR A 43 -8.11 7.94 25.26
C THR A 43 -9.26 6.95 25.21
N ARG A 44 -10.16 7.09 26.15
CA ARG A 44 -11.46 6.44 26.13
C ARG A 44 -12.42 7.25 25.24
N ILE A 45 -12.83 6.65 24.15
CA ILE A 45 -13.84 7.24 23.26
C ILE A 45 -15.22 7.12 23.89
N THR A 46 -16.01 8.19 23.86
CA THR A 46 -17.37 8.21 24.39
C THR A 46 -18.35 8.82 23.38
N ARG A 47 -19.63 8.50 23.49
CA ARG A 47 -20.67 9.06 22.60
C ARG A 47 -20.77 10.57 22.75
N GLU A 48 -20.69 11.08 23.99
CA GLU A 48 -20.74 12.49 24.31
C GLU A 48 -19.58 13.25 23.66
N GLY A 49 -18.36 12.68 23.75
CA GLY A 49 -17.17 13.26 23.13
C GLY A 49 -17.26 13.27 21.60
N ILE A 50 -17.79 12.21 20.97
CA ILE A 50 -18.07 12.14 19.55
C ILE A 50 -19.03 13.27 19.14
N ASP A 51 -20.16 13.38 19.82
CA ASP A 51 -21.22 14.36 19.52
C ASP A 51 -20.72 15.79 19.63
N GLU A 52 -19.97 16.10 20.69
CA GLU A 52 -19.40 17.43 20.93
C GLU A 52 -18.38 17.80 19.86
N GLN A 53 -17.41 16.90 19.59
CA GLN A 53 -16.35 17.19 18.63
C GLN A 53 -16.91 17.32 17.21
N MET A 54 -17.77 16.40 16.76
CA MET A 54 -18.36 16.44 15.41
C MET A 54 -19.18 17.72 15.22
N ALA A 55 -20.03 18.08 16.19
CA ALA A 55 -20.78 19.32 16.12
C ALA A 55 -19.87 20.55 16.06
N GLY A 56 -18.77 20.55 16.81
CA GLY A 56 -17.76 21.60 16.79
C GLY A 56 -17.06 21.72 15.44
N PHE A 57 -16.60 20.61 14.90
CA PHE A 57 -15.90 20.53 13.61
C PHE A 57 -16.76 21.00 12.44
N VAL A 58 -18.02 20.57 12.40
CA VAL A 58 -18.94 20.98 11.32
C VAL A 58 -19.30 22.46 11.43
N ARG A 59 -19.66 22.95 12.63
CA ARG A 59 -20.13 24.33 12.81
C ARG A 59 -19.01 25.37 12.77
N ARG A 60 -17.83 25.06 13.34
CA ARG A 60 -16.74 26.03 13.49
C ARG A 60 -15.72 25.94 12.36
N CYS A 61 -15.43 24.71 11.87
CA CYS A 61 -14.41 24.48 10.85
C CYS A 61 -14.99 24.26 9.46
N GLY A 62 -16.29 24.00 9.36
CA GLY A 62 -16.98 23.82 8.08
C GLY A 62 -16.58 22.52 7.36
N TYR A 63 -16.17 21.48 8.10
CA TYR A 63 -15.79 20.19 7.49
C TYR A 63 -16.99 19.47 6.87
N GLY A 64 -16.73 18.77 5.76
CA GLY A 64 -17.73 18.01 5.01
C GLY A 64 -17.73 16.52 5.35
N GLY A 65 -16.82 16.07 6.17
CA GLY A 65 -16.68 14.67 6.59
C GLY A 65 -15.43 14.40 7.40
N PHE A 66 -15.17 13.12 7.69
CA PHE A 66 -14.04 12.69 8.51
C PHE A 66 -13.56 11.30 8.07
N SER A 67 -12.26 11.01 8.23
CA SER A 67 -11.73 9.65 8.31
C SER A 67 -11.30 9.38 9.74
N ILE A 68 -11.91 8.40 10.40
CA ILE A 68 -11.56 8.04 11.78
C ILE A 68 -10.28 7.21 11.75
N LEU A 69 -9.22 7.72 12.39
CA LEU A 69 -7.93 7.06 12.54
C LEU A 69 -7.73 6.65 14.01
N PRO A 70 -7.92 5.37 14.36
CA PRO A 70 -7.57 4.85 15.67
C PRO A 70 -6.06 4.87 15.85
N PHE A 71 -5.56 5.36 17.01
CA PHE A 71 -4.14 5.51 17.21
C PHE A 71 -3.73 5.38 18.68
N GLY A 72 -2.52 4.84 18.92
CA GLY A 72 -1.89 4.83 20.22
C GLY A 72 -2.28 3.64 21.10
N PRO A 73 -1.42 3.23 22.06
CA PRO A 73 -1.53 1.98 22.82
C PRO A 73 -2.66 1.96 23.87
N ARG A 74 -3.29 3.11 24.14
CA ARG A 74 -4.32 3.24 25.21
C ARG A 74 -5.71 3.55 24.67
N LEU A 75 -5.97 3.30 23.37
CA LEU A 75 -7.30 3.47 22.81
C LEU A 75 -8.29 2.53 23.51
N ALA A 76 -9.41 3.08 23.97
CA ALA A 76 -10.53 2.31 24.51
C ALA A 76 -11.86 2.83 23.92
N PRO A 77 -12.75 1.95 23.45
CA PRO A 77 -12.63 0.47 23.44
C PRO A 77 -11.59 -0.06 22.47
N GLU A 78 -11.24 -1.34 22.62
CA GLU A 78 -10.28 -2.02 21.74
C GLU A 78 -10.73 -1.98 20.27
N TYR A 79 -9.77 -1.73 19.38
CA TYR A 79 -9.98 -1.69 17.93
C TYR A 79 -10.64 -2.97 17.39
N LEU A 80 -11.65 -2.80 16.54
CA LEU A 80 -12.48 -3.85 15.95
C LEU A 80 -13.29 -4.70 16.97
N SER A 81 -13.34 -4.30 18.25
CA SER A 81 -14.24 -4.93 19.24
C SER A 81 -15.70 -4.56 18.98
N GLY A 82 -16.63 -5.30 19.61
CA GLY A 82 -18.06 -4.96 19.57
C GLY A 82 -18.35 -3.53 20.02
N ASP A 83 -17.74 -3.10 21.13
CA ASP A 83 -17.91 -1.75 21.67
C ASP A 83 -17.30 -0.67 20.75
N TYR A 84 -16.20 -0.98 20.07
CA TYR A 84 -15.63 -0.09 19.04
C TYR A 84 -16.64 0.12 17.90
N PHE A 85 -17.23 -0.94 17.39
CA PHE A 85 -18.22 -0.84 16.31
C PHE A 85 -19.52 -0.14 16.75
N GLU A 86 -19.93 -0.25 18.02
CA GLU A 86 -21.05 0.53 18.54
C GLU A 86 -20.77 2.04 18.51
N LEU A 87 -19.56 2.46 18.86
CA LEU A 87 -19.15 3.87 18.76
C LEU A 87 -19.01 4.32 17.30
N TYR A 88 -18.46 3.46 16.43
CA TYR A 88 -18.35 3.78 15.01
C TYR A 88 -19.73 3.95 14.36
N ARG A 89 -20.67 3.07 14.66
CA ARG A 89 -22.06 3.18 14.20
C ARG A 89 -22.75 4.44 14.75
N HIS A 90 -22.50 4.78 16.02
CA HIS A 90 -23.00 6.03 16.58
C HIS A 90 -22.43 7.24 15.80
N THR A 91 -21.15 7.22 15.45
CA THR A 91 -20.51 8.25 14.66
C THR A 91 -21.12 8.37 13.25
N ALA A 92 -21.40 7.24 12.60
CA ALA A 92 -22.04 7.23 11.29
C ALA A 92 -23.44 7.87 11.34
N ARG A 93 -24.27 7.49 12.31
CA ARG A 93 -25.57 8.13 12.52
C ARG A 93 -25.47 9.63 12.77
N LYS A 94 -24.48 10.04 13.58
CA LYS A 94 -24.23 11.46 13.86
C LYS A 94 -23.76 12.21 12.61
N ALA A 95 -22.94 11.59 11.77
CA ALA A 95 -22.52 12.16 10.49
C ALA A 95 -23.74 12.41 9.57
N ALA A 96 -24.63 11.41 9.46
CA ALA A 96 -25.88 11.54 8.70
C ALA A 96 -26.77 12.69 9.22
N GLU A 97 -26.95 12.82 10.56
CA GLU A 97 -27.70 13.92 11.18
C GLU A 97 -27.11 15.30 10.86
N LEU A 98 -25.78 15.39 10.78
CA LEU A 98 -25.06 16.64 10.50
C LEU A 98 -24.91 16.91 8.99
N GLY A 99 -25.35 16.00 8.13
CA GLY A 99 -25.23 16.13 6.67
C GLY A 99 -23.78 16.05 6.17
N VAL A 100 -22.92 15.28 6.85
CA VAL A 100 -21.52 15.04 6.50
C VAL A 100 -21.26 13.56 6.30
N THR A 101 -20.11 13.22 5.72
CA THR A 101 -19.78 11.84 5.39
C THR A 101 -18.57 11.31 6.14
N LEU A 102 -18.39 10.00 6.15
CA LEU A 102 -17.21 9.32 6.66
C LEU A 102 -16.45 8.67 5.52
N SER A 103 -15.13 8.58 5.66
CA SER A 103 -14.29 7.64 4.91
C SER A 103 -13.78 6.59 5.88
N LEU A 104 -13.90 5.32 5.49
CA LEU A 104 -13.31 4.21 6.23
C LEU A 104 -11.79 4.30 6.15
N TYR A 105 -11.12 4.37 7.29
CA TYR A 105 -9.68 4.18 7.41
C TYR A 105 -9.41 2.71 7.75
N ASP A 106 -8.55 2.07 6.98
CA ASP A 106 -8.40 0.62 7.00
C ASP A 106 -7.41 0.08 8.04
N GLU A 107 -6.93 0.94 8.94
CA GLU A 107 -5.83 0.59 9.84
C GLU A 107 -6.04 1.09 11.28
N TYR A 108 -5.23 0.61 12.19
CA TYR A 108 -4.99 1.14 13.52
C TYR A 108 -3.57 1.73 13.60
N GLY A 109 -3.47 3.04 13.55
CA GLY A 109 -2.21 3.74 13.30
C GLY A 109 -1.86 3.79 11.82
N PHE A 110 -0.61 3.88 11.50
CA PHE A 110 -0.07 3.83 10.14
C PHE A 110 1.32 3.16 10.16
N PRO A 111 1.78 2.58 9.05
CA PRO A 111 1.16 2.50 7.73
C PRO A 111 0.07 1.42 7.65
N SER A 112 -0.82 1.53 6.64
CA SER A 112 -1.77 0.45 6.30
C SER A 112 -1.04 -0.84 5.95
N GLY A 113 -1.54 -1.98 6.46
CA GLY A 113 -0.96 -3.31 6.21
C GLY A 113 -0.74 -4.14 7.47
N SER A 114 -0.80 -3.55 8.67
CA SER A 114 -0.70 -4.27 9.93
C SER A 114 -2.05 -4.81 10.41
N GLY A 115 -3.14 -4.13 10.07
CA GLY A 115 -4.48 -4.39 10.61
C GLY A 115 -4.58 -4.18 12.11
N GLY A 116 -3.69 -3.35 12.68
CA GLY A 116 -3.52 -3.13 14.10
C GLY A 116 -2.56 -4.12 14.76
N TRP A 117 -2.41 -3.99 16.07
CA TRP A 117 -1.45 -4.73 16.88
C TRP A 117 -2.18 -5.76 17.75
N VAL A 118 -1.58 -6.95 17.91
CA VAL A 118 -2.21 -8.05 18.68
C VAL A 118 -1.96 -7.90 20.17
N ASN A 119 -0.81 -7.36 20.55
CA ASN A 119 -0.35 -7.32 21.93
C ASN A 119 0.69 -6.20 22.15
N ALA A 120 1.16 -6.10 23.40
CA ALA A 120 2.22 -5.17 23.77
C ALA A 120 3.57 -5.42 23.08
N ASP A 121 3.78 -6.62 22.53
CA ASP A 121 5.01 -7.00 21.83
C ASP A 121 5.06 -6.42 20.39
N GLY A 122 4.00 -5.74 19.96
CA GLY A 122 3.97 -5.05 18.68
C GLY A 122 3.87 -5.97 17.46
N VAL A 123 3.30 -7.17 17.60
CA VAL A 123 3.07 -8.06 16.46
C VAL A 123 1.86 -7.58 15.66
N PRO A 124 1.99 -7.31 14.35
CA PRO A 124 0.86 -6.97 13.52
C PRO A 124 -0.23 -8.06 13.52
N ARG A 125 -1.49 -7.66 13.60
CA ARG A 125 -2.61 -8.63 13.52
C ARG A 125 -2.57 -9.41 12.23
N PHE A 126 -2.19 -8.76 11.12
CA PHE A 126 -2.03 -9.41 9.84
C PHE A 126 -1.01 -10.55 9.89
N ALA A 127 0.20 -10.28 10.39
CA ALA A 127 1.27 -11.27 10.51
C ALA A 127 0.90 -12.44 11.43
N ASN A 128 0.11 -12.18 12.49
CA ASN A 128 -0.35 -13.24 13.38
C ASN A 128 -1.37 -14.17 12.70
N ARG A 129 -2.22 -13.63 11.83
CA ARG A 129 -3.26 -14.40 11.15
C ARG A 129 -2.79 -15.03 9.83
N TYR A 130 -1.89 -14.35 9.12
CA TYR A 130 -1.42 -14.71 7.78
C TYR A 130 0.11 -14.61 7.68
N PRO A 131 0.87 -15.42 8.43
CA PRO A 131 2.32 -15.30 8.53
C PRO A 131 3.05 -15.43 7.19
N ASP A 132 2.52 -16.24 6.26
CA ASP A 132 3.13 -16.48 4.96
C ASP A 132 2.88 -15.35 3.93
N LEU A 133 1.92 -14.46 4.22
CA LEU A 133 1.51 -13.35 3.36
C LEU A 133 2.13 -11.99 3.76
N THR A 134 3.13 -12.03 4.63
CA THR A 134 3.82 -10.83 5.10
C THR A 134 4.80 -10.28 4.07
N LEU A 135 5.10 -8.99 4.21
CA LEU A 135 6.02 -8.24 3.37
C LEU A 135 7.40 -8.93 3.30
N LYS A 136 7.99 -8.92 2.12
CA LYS A 136 9.30 -9.46 1.84
C LYS A 136 10.21 -8.41 1.22
N ARG A 137 11.49 -8.63 1.33
CA ARG A 137 12.51 -7.78 0.72
C ARG A 137 13.57 -8.61 0.02
N LEU A 138 14.25 -7.98 -0.92
CA LEU A 138 15.39 -8.58 -1.60
C LEU A 138 16.68 -8.25 -0.85
N ASP A 139 17.34 -9.26 -0.35
CA ASP A 139 18.67 -9.19 0.24
C ASP A 139 19.73 -9.83 -0.66
N LYS A 140 20.99 -9.56 -0.37
CA LYS A 140 22.14 -10.03 -1.12
C LYS A 140 23.21 -10.57 -0.18
N ILE A 141 23.71 -11.79 -0.49
CA ILE A 141 24.93 -12.36 0.10
C ILE A 141 26.02 -12.27 -0.95
N GLU A 142 27.17 -11.75 -0.61
CA GLU A 142 28.24 -11.46 -1.56
C GLU A 142 29.62 -11.92 -1.07
N GLU A 143 30.42 -12.41 -2.00
CA GLU A 143 31.84 -12.71 -1.79
C GLU A 143 32.67 -12.25 -2.99
N GLU A 144 33.83 -11.59 -2.73
CA GLU A 144 34.79 -11.26 -3.76
C GLU A 144 35.87 -12.33 -3.86
N LEU A 145 36.23 -12.69 -5.09
CA LEU A 145 37.17 -13.77 -5.39
C LEU A 145 38.09 -13.37 -6.52
N ASP A 146 39.37 -13.77 -6.43
CA ASP A 146 40.33 -13.66 -7.52
C ASP A 146 40.28 -14.90 -8.41
N GLY A 147 40.70 -14.72 -9.68
CA GLY A 147 40.76 -15.81 -10.65
C GLY A 147 41.60 -16.98 -10.17
N GLY A 148 41.22 -18.20 -10.57
CA GLY A 148 41.79 -19.44 -10.11
C GLY A 148 41.24 -19.99 -8.79
N ALA A 149 40.48 -19.23 -8.03
CA ALA A 149 39.81 -19.73 -6.84
C ALA A 149 38.66 -20.69 -7.20
N VAL A 150 38.24 -21.48 -6.21
CA VAL A 150 37.00 -22.27 -6.30
C VAL A 150 35.96 -21.64 -5.36
N TYR A 151 34.84 -21.22 -5.93
CA TYR A 151 33.69 -20.86 -5.15
C TYR A 151 32.89 -22.10 -4.82
N ASP A 152 32.86 -22.51 -3.57
CA ASP A 152 32.08 -23.64 -3.08
C ASP A 152 31.32 -23.22 -1.84
N ARG A 153 30.04 -22.86 -1.99
CA ARG A 153 29.22 -22.34 -0.90
C ARG A 153 27.84 -22.97 -0.93
N PRO A 154 27.23 -23.15 0.25
CA PRO A 154 25.82 -23.52 0.32
C PRO A 154 24.93 -22.42 -0.25
N LEU A 155 23.78 -22.80 -0.76
CA LEU A 155 22.70 -21.85 -0.99
C LEU A 155 22.20 -21.28 0.34
N SER A 156 21.80 -20.02 0.31
CA SER A 156 21.12 -19.41 1.45
C SER A 156 19.76 -20.07 1.70
N ASP A 157 19.50 -20.40 2.94
CA ASP A 157 18.21 -20.91 3.44
C ASP A 157 17.34 -19.80 4.08
N ALA A 158 17.80 -18.56 4.02
CA ALA A 158 17.10 -17.43 4.64
C ALA A 158 15.75 -17.06 3.98
N GLY A 159 15.48 -17.58 2.77
CA GLY A 159 14.27 -17.31 2.02
C GLY A 159 14.27 -17.91 0.62
N THR A 160 13.54 -17.30 -0.31
CA THR A 160 13.47 -17.77 -1.70
C THR A 160 14.67 -17.25 -2.48
N LEU A 161 15.48 -18.18 -3.03
CA LEU A 161 16.58 -17.82 -3.93
C LEU A 161 16.00 -17.22 -5.22
N MET A 162 16.40 -15.99 -5.54
CA MET A 162 15.96 -15.30 -6.75
C MET A 162 16.97 -15.38 -7.89
N ALA A 163 18.27 -15.32 -7.57
CA ALA A 163 19.35 -15.41 -8.57
C ALA A 163 20.69 -15.73 -7.89
N VAL A 164 21.59 -16.35 -8.66
CA VAL A 164 23.03 -16.43 -8.33
C VAL A 164 23.82 -15.87 -9.50
N VAL A 165 24.54 -14.78 -9.29
CA VAL A 165 25.27 -14.09 -10.35
C VAL A 165 26.70 -13.84 -9.93
N ALA A 166 27.66 -14.20 -10.81
CA ALA A 166 29.02 -13.72 -10.74
C ALA A 166 29.19 -12.50 -11.66
N MET A 167 29.77 -11.43 -11.15
CA MET A 167 30.08 -10.21 -11.92
C MET A 167 31.57 -9.89 -11.84
N GLU A 168 32.22 -9.78 -12.99
CA GLU A 168 33.60 -9.32 -13.07
C GLU A 168 33.67 -7.82 -12.72
N THR A 169 34.64 -7.41 -11.91
CA THR A 169 34.66 -6.07 -11.32
C THR A 169 35.11 -4.97 -12.27
N SER A 170 35.90 -5.30 -13.30
CA SER A 170 36.48 -4.30 -14.25
C SER A 170 35.56 -4.10 -15.47
N ASP A 171 35.19 -5.16 -16.16
CA ASP A 171 34.41 -5.14 -17.41
C ASP A 171 32.90 -5.31 -17.24
N LYS A 172 32.47 -5.60 -16.02
CA LYS A 172 31.05 -5.81 -15.65
C LYS A 172 30.38 -7.01 -16.33
N ARG A 173 31.14 -7.92 -16.91
CA ARG A 173 30.64 -9.16 -17.46
C ARG A 173 29.98 -9.99 -16.35
N ARG A 174 28.78 -10.49 -16.63
CA ARG A 174 27.96 -11.25 -15.67
C ARG A 174 27.76 -12.67 -16.17
N ILE A 175 27.75 -13.61 -15.24
CA ILE A 175 27.50 -15.04 -15.47
C ILE A 175 26.40 -15.47 -14.52
N ASP A 176 25.35 -16.09 -15.08
CA ASP A 176 24.34 -16.80 -14.30
C ASP A 176 24.95 -18.12 -13.81
N LEU A 177 24.92 -18.34 -12.49
CA LEU A 177 25.43 -19.55 -11.87
C LEU A 177 24.33 -20.55 -11.50
N SER A 178 23.10 -20.37 -11.97
CA SER A 178 21.99 -21.28 -11.66
C SER A 178 22.28 -22.71 -12.10
N ASP A 179 22.97 -22.90 -13.24
CA ASP A 179 23.40 -24.22 -13.74
C ASP A 179 24.54 -24.85 -12.92
N ARG A 180 25.10 -24.13 -11.97
CA ARG A 180 26.17 -24.60 -11.07
C ARG A 180 25.65 -25.04 -9.71
N ILE A 181 24.33 -25.04 -9.54
CA ILE A 181 23.69 -25.47 -8.32
C ILE A 181 23.50 -26.99 -8.36
N ALA A 182 24.08 -27.67 -7.39
CA ALA A 182 23.88 -29.08 -7.16
C ALA A 182 23.88 -29.40 -5.66
N ASP A 183 22.99 -30.26 -5.22
CA ASP A 183 22.86 -30.67 -3.80
C ASP A 183 22.82 -29.50 -2.79
N GLY A 184 22.11 -28.40 -3.13
CA GLY A 184 22.00 -27.22 -2.29
C GLY A 184 23.29 -26.38 -2.17
N ARG A 185 24.23 -26.56 -3.09
CA ARG A 185 25.51 -25.83 -3.14
C ARG A 185 25.77 -25.28 -4.53
N ILE A 186 26.58 -24.23 -4.57
CA ILE A 186 27.12 -23.66 -5.80
C ILE A 186 28.60 -24.00 -5.84
N VAL A 187 29.03 -24.73 -6.89
CA VAL A 187 30.42 -25.03 -7.14
C VAL A 187 30.85 -24.44 -8.49
N TRP A 188 31.75 -23.46 -8.43
CA TRP A 188 32.18 -22.74 -9.62
C TRP A 188 33.68 -22.46 -9.61
N GLN A 189 34.38 -22.81 -10.71
CA GLN A 189 35.78 -22.44 -10.92
C GLN A 189 35.83 -20.99 -11.43
N VAL A 190 36.43 -20.12 -10.65
CA VAL A 190 36.51 -18.67 -10.94
C VAL A 190 37.48 -18.43 -12.11
N PRO A 191 37.03 -17.86 -13.24
CA PRO A 191 37.91 -17.50 -14.37
C PRO A 191 38.89 -16.35 -13.96
N ASP A 192 39.88 -16.11 -14.80
CA ASP A 192 40.83 -15.00 -14.62
C ASP A 192 40.07 -13.69 -14.43
N GLY A 193 40.59 -12.80 -13.56
CA GLY A 193 39.98 -11.54 -13.18
C GLY A 193 39.58 -11.51 -11.70
N ARG A 194 38.85 -10.46 -11.32
CA ARG A 194 38.30 -10.30 -9.96
C ARG A 194 36.79 -10.29 -10.01
N TRP A 195 36.16 -11.18 -9.28
CA TRP A 195 34.75 -11.45 -9.38
C TRP A 195 34.02 -11.21 -8.07
N LYS A 196 32.80 -10.65 -8.16
CA LYS A 196 31.79 -10.65 -7.09
C LYS A 196 30.80 -11.77 -7.38
N VAL A 197 30.69 -12.74 -6.47
CA VAL A 197 29.64 -13.75 -6.53
C VAL A 197 28.53 -13.34 -5.56
N MET A 198 27.31 -13.25 -6.06
CA MET A 198 26.15 -12.75 -5.34
C MET A 198 25.01 -13.75 -5.37
N GLN A 199 24.49 -14.10 -4.20
CA GLN A 199 23.20 -14.79 -4.06
C GLN A 199 22.15 -13.73 -3.70
N PHE A 200 21.13 -13.59 -4.50
CA PHE A 200 19.99 -12.72 -4.26
C PHE A 200 18.85 -13.52 -3.66
N VAL A 201 18.37 -13.13 -2.50
CA VAL A 201 17.40 -13.91 -1.72
C VAL A 201 16.23 -13.02 -1.33
N CYS A 202 15.01 -13.46 -1.63
CA CYS A 202 13.80 -12.81 -1.16
C CYS A 202 13.48 -13.33 0.25
N VAL A 203 13.64 -12.48 1.26
CA VAL A 203 13.50 -12.80 2.69
C VAL A 203 12.33 -12.06 3.31
N GLU A 204 11.83 -12.50 4.46
CA GLU A 204 10.82 -11.75 5.21
C GLU A 204 11.35 -10.39 5.65
N ASP A 205 10.49 -9.37 5.54
CA ASP A 205 10.78 -8.04 6.11
C ASP A 205 10.45 -8.04 7.62
N PRO A 206 11.30 -7.45 8.47
CA PRO A 206 11.07 -7.44 9.92
C PRO A 206 9.80 -6.71 10.35
N ASP A 207 9.24 -5.83 9.53
CA ASP A 207 7.99 -5.12 9.87
C ASP A 207 6.75 -5.99 9.80
N ARG A 208 6.79 -7.07 9.01
CA ARG A 208 5.74 -8.06 8.91
C ARG A 208 4.33 -7.50 8.60
N ASN A 209 4.24 -6.36 7.94
CA ASN A 209 3.00 -5.88 7.34
C ASN A 209 2.60 -6.80 6.18
N MET A 210 1.41 -6.62 5.62
CA MET A 210 1.00 -7.38 4.45
C MET A 210 1.98 -7.19 3.28
N ASP A 211 2.14 -8.21 2.44
CA ASP A 211 2.88 -8.07 1.17
C ASP A 211 2.04 -7.28 0.16
N TYR A 212 2.37 -6.00 -0.03
CA TYR A 212 1.66 -5.11 -0.95
C TYR A 212 1.83 -5.50 -2.43
N LEU A 213 2.73 -6.42 -2.75
CA LEU A 213 2.94 -6.95 -4.11
C LEU A 213 2.13 -8.22 -4.36
N SER A 214 1.47 -8.76 -3.33
CA SER A 214 0.68 -9.98 -3.38
C SER A 214 -0.83 -9.68 -3.37
N ALA A 215 -1.53 -10.10 -4.42
CA ALA A 215 -2.99 -9.99 -4.47
C ALA A 215 -3.68 -10.82 -3.38
N ASP A 216 -3.11 -11.96 -2.99
CA ASP A 216 -3.67 -12.79 -1.92
C ASP A 216 -3.50 -12.13 -0.55
N ALA A 217 -2.36 -11.48 -0.29
CA ALA A 217 -2.15 -10.70 0.91
C ALA A 217 -3.15 -9.52 0.99
N ALA A 218 -3.33 -8.79 -0.12
CA ALA A 218 -4.28 -7.69 -0.16
C ALA A 218 -5.73 -8.14 0.04
N ARG A 219 -6.16 -9.28 -0.54
CA ARG A 219 -7.49 -9.85 -0.27
C ARG A 219 -7.67 -10.24 1.20
N ALA A 220 -6.68 -10.90 1.78
CA ALA A 220 -6.69 -11.26 3.20
C ALA A 220 -6.77 -10.02 4.11
N TYR A 221 -6.08 -8.95 3.73
CA TYR A 221 -6.12 -7.68 4.45
C TYR A 221 -7.49 -6.99 4.34
N ILE A 222 -8.08 -6.95 3.15
CA ILE A 222 -9.44 -6.42 2.92
C ILE A 222 -10.47 -7.22 3.75
N GLU A 223 -10.37 -8.54 3.77
CA GLU A 223 -11.23 -9.39 4.61
C GLU A 223 -11.10 -9.05 6.11
N MET A 224 -9.88 -8.83 6.58
CA MET A 224 -9.61 -8.56 7.99
C MET A 224 -10.05 -7.16 8.42
N THR A 225 -9.99 -6.17 7.52
CA THR A 225 -10.26 -4.75 7.79
C THR A 225 -11.59 -4.30 7.19
N HIS A 226 -11.68 -4.09 5.89
CA HIS A 226 -12.84 -3.53 5.19
C HIS A 226 -14.13 -4.35 5.42
N GLU A 227 -14.05 -5.69 5.25
CA GLU A 227 -15.18 -6.58 5.48
C GLU A 227 -15.63 -6.60 6.95
N ALA A 228 -14.72 -6.38 7.89
CA ALA A 228 -15.08 -6.29 9.31
C ALA A 228 -16.01 -5.10 9.60
N TYR A 229 -15.85 -3.98 8.90
CA TYR A 229 -16.77 -2.84 8.98
C TYR A 229 -18.05 -3.08 8.18
N TYR A 230 -17.92 -3.53 6.94
CA TYR A 230 -19.08 -3.76 6.09
C TYR A 230 -20.05 -4.78 6.71
N GLY A 231 -19.55 -5.90 7.20
CA GLY A 231 -20.35 -6.93 7.86
C GLY A 231 -21.09 -6.46 9.12
N ARG A 232 -20.71 -5.31 9.69
CA ARG A 232 -21.35 -4.75 10.90
C ARG A 232 -22.34 -3.64 10.61
N MET A 233 -22.18 -2.92 9.49
CA MET A 233 -23.01 -1.76 9.15
C MET A 233 -23.16 -1.56 7.63
N PRO A 234 -23.61 -2.57 6.89
CA PRO A 234 -23.70 -2.50 5.43
C PRO A 234 -24.59 -1.35 4.94
N GLU A 235 -25.61 -0.98 5.73
CA GLU A 235 -26.55 0.10 5.44
C GLU A 235 -25.92 1.50 5.38
N GLU A 236 -24.76 1.68 6.00
CA GLU A 236 -24.05 2.95 6.02
C GLU A 236 -23.16 3.15 4.79
N PHE A 237 -22.79 2.06 4.10
CA PHE A 237 -21.93 2.13 2.93
C PHE A 237 -22.68 2.67 1.71
N GLY A 238 -22.03 3.57 0.96
CA GLY A 238 -22.62 4.27 -0.16
C GLY A 238 -23.57 5.41 0.23
N THR A 239 -23.87 5.58 1.52
CA THR A 239 -24.73 6.64 2.06
C THR A 239 -23.94 7.58 2.97
N THR A 240 -23.60 7.14 4.16
CA THR A 240 -22.82 7.90 5.14
C THR A 240 -21.32 7.62 5.00
N ILE A 241 -20.95 6.34 4.85
CA ILE A 241 -19.57 5.94 4.53
C ILE A 241 -19.43 5.95 3.01
N THR A 242 -18.80 7.00 2.47
CA THR A 242 -18.73 7.26 1.02
C THR A 242 -17.36 7.05 0.43
N GLY A 243 -16.36 6.75 1.24
CA GLY A 243 -14.99 6.52 0.78
C GLY A 243 -14.24 5.55 1.68
N THR A 244 -13.15 5.02 1.14
CA THR A 244 -12.12 4.28 1.88
C THR A 244 -10.78 5.00 1.72
N PHE A 245 -9.97 4.97 2.76
CA PHE A 245 -8.67 5.63 2.80
C PHE A 245 -7.62 4.66 3.34
N PHE A 246 -6.48 4.58 2.69
CA PHE A 246 -5.29 3.86 3.15
C PHE A 246 -4.09 4.80 3.18
N ASP A 247 -3.08 4.49 4.00
CA ASP A 247 -1.97 5.39 4.30
C ASP A 247 -0.61 4.69 4.24
N GLU A 248 0.35 5.35 3.59
CA GLU A 248 1.78 5.04 3.60
C GLU A 248 2.17 3.57 3.32
N PRO A 249 1.70 2.89 2.26
CA PRO A 249 2.19 1.55 1.93
C PRO A 249 3.73 1.53 1.86
N THR A 250 4.40 0.70 2.65
CA THR A 250 5.83 0.80 2.95
C THR A 250 6.76 0.20 1.89
N LEU A 251 6.47 0.42 0.60
CA LEU A 251 7.33 -0.03 -0.51
C LEU A 251 8.71 0.63 -0.57
N TYR A 252 8.91 1.75 0.13
CA TYR A 252 10.19 2.44 0.25
C TYR A 252 11.15 1.79 1.25
N ARG A 253 10.68 0.86 2.06
CA ARG A 253 11.53 0.12 3.01
C ARG A 253 12.58 -0.72 2.30
N ALA A 254 13.56 -1.22 3.05
CA ALA A 254 14.71 -1.96 2.51
C ALA A 254 15.38 -1.22 1.34
N GLU A 255 15.52 0.11 1.45
CA GLU A 255 16.07 0.97 0.39
C GLU A 255 15.33 0.83 -0.95
N GLY A 256 14.02 0.64 -0.87
CA GLY A 256 13.15 0.43 -2.03
C GLY A 256 13.20 -0.98 -2.61
N ARG A 257 13.79 -1.95 -1.92
CA ARG A 257 13.86 -3.34 -2.35
C ARG A 257 12.83 -4.27 -1.70
N CYS A 258 11.61 -3.75 -1.39
CA CYS A 258 10.48 -4.63 -1.14
C CYS A 258 10.25 -5.50 -2.37
N TRP A 259 10.09 -6.82 -2.16
CA TRP A 259 10.14 -7.82 -3.23
C TRP A 259 9.14 -8.94 -2.99
N THR A 260 8.90 -9.75 -4.04
CA THR A 260 8.02 -10.92 -3.95
C THR A 260 8.67 -12.14 -4.60
N PRO A 261 8.44 -13.36 -4.09
CA PRO A 261 9.00 -14.58 -4.70
C PRO A 261 8.56 -14.82 -6.14
N SER A 262 7.40 -14.35 -6.57
CA SER A 262 6.90 -14.51 -7.95
C SER A 262 7.58 -13.59 -8.97
N PHE A 263 8.46 -12.69 -8.53
CA PHE A 263 9.01 -11.62 -9.38
C PHE A 263 9.68 -12.14 -10.66
N ASN A 264 10.45 -13.24 -10.57
CA ASN A 264 11.16 -13.79 -11.74
C ASN A 264 10.20 -14.27 -12.83
N ASP A 265 9.14 -14.95 -12.44
CA ASP A 265 8.13 -15.47 -13.36
C ASP A 265 7.34 -14.33 -14.00
N ASP A 266 6.99 -13.34 -13.20
CA ASP A 266 6.27 -12.13 -13.66
C ASP A 266 7.15 -11.31 -14.61
N PHE A 267 8.46 -11.19 -14.32
CA PHE A 267 9.40 -10.50 -15.18
C PHE A 267 9.59 -11.25 -16.52
N ALA A 268 9.76 -12.56 -16.47
CA ALA A 268 9.88 -13.36 -17.68
C ALA A 268 8.62 -13.29 -18.56
N ARG A 269 7.44 -13.20 -17.92
CA ARG A 269 6.17 -13.02 -18.64
C ARG A 269 6.05 -11.65 -19.28
N ALA A 270 6.49 -10.60 -18.60
CA ALA A 270 6.39 -9.21 -19.06
C ALA A 270 7.44 -8.86 -20.14
N TYR A 271 8.67 -9.34 -19.97
CA TYR A 271 9.82 -8.93 -20.80
C TYR A 271 10.37 -10.06 -21.70
N GLY A 272 9.86 -11.28 -21.59
CA GLY A 272 10.30 -12.41 -22.43
C GLY A 272 11.68 -12.99 -22.07
N SER A 273 12.26 -12.59 -20.93
CA SER A 273 13.60 -13.04 -20.48
C SER A 273 13.70 -13.07 -18.96
N SER A 274 14.64 -13.87 -18.43
CA SER A 274 14.91 -13.90 -16.99
C SER A 274 15.57 -12.60 -16.51
N PRO A 275 15.24 -12.09 -15.31
CA PRO A 275 15.91 -10.94 -14.70
C PRO A 275 17.25 -11.31 -14.04
N THR A 276 17.68 -12.55 -14.03
CA THR A 276 18.83 -13.05 -13.25
C THR A 276 20.06 -12.17 -13.39
N LEU A 277 20.50 -11.90 -14.61
CA LEU A 277 21.67 -11.07 -14.87
C LEU A 277 21.49 -9.58 -14.60
N LEU A 278 20.25 -9.15 -14.32
CA LEU A 278 19.93 -7.75 -14.01
C LEU A 278 19.97 -7.45 -12.50
N TYR A 279 19.86 -8.44 -11.64
CA TYR A 279 19.83 -8.25 -10.17
C TYR A 279 21.01 -7.41 -9.63
N PRO A 280 22.26 -7.58 -10.11
CA PRO A 280 23.38 -6.76 -9.67
C PRO A 280 23.15 -5.25 -9.87
N ALA A 281 22.33 -4.85 -10.86
CA ALA A 281 22.02 -3.44 -11.12
C ALA A 281 21.36 -2.73 -9.93
N LEU A 282 20.69 -3.45 -9.04
CA LEU A 282 20.05 -2.88 -7.86
C LEU A 282 21.04 -2.36 -6.80
N TRP A 283 22.32 -2.77 -6.90
CA TRP A 283 23.40 -2.33 -6.00
C TRP A 283 24.55 -1.68 -6.72
N TYR A 284 24.82 -2.08 -7.98
CA TYR A 284 26.04 -1.71 -8.70
C TYR A 284 25.73 -1.10 -10.06
N ASP A 285 26.74 -0.45 -10.60
CA ASP A 285 26.82 -0.19 -12.03
C ASP A 285 27.19 -1.50 -12.75
N ILE A 286 26.37 -1.92 -13.69
CA ILE A 286 26.54 -3.12 -14.51
C ILE A 286 26.90 -2.79 -15.97
N GLY A 287 27.24 -1.55 -16.27
CA GLY A 287 27.54 -1.04 -17.61
C GLY A 287 26.39 -0.21 -18.21
N PRO A 288 26.36 -0.05 -19.54
CA PRO A 288 25.41 0.84 -20.22
C PRO A 288 23.94 0.53 -19.94
N GLU A 289 23.60 -0.71 -19.64
CA GLU A 289 22.24 -1.14 -19.35
C GLU A 289 21.78 -0.92 -17.91
N THR A 290 22.61 -0.38 -17.01
CA THR A 290 22.26 -0.20 -15.59
C THR A 290 20.93 0.52 -15.40
N ALA A 291 20.74 1.64 -16.09
CA ALA A 291 19.52 2.45 -15.96
C ALA A 291 18.29 1.72 -16.51
N SER A 292 18.40 1.06 -17.65
CA SER A 292 17.29 0.30 -18.25
C SER A 292 16.92 -0.93 -17.43
N ALA A 293 17.91 -1.62 -16.87
CA ALA A 293 17.69 -2.77 -15.97
C ALA A 293 16.90 -2.34 -14.71
N ARG A 294 17.35 -1.29 -14.03
CA ARG A 294 16.64 -0.71 -12.88
C ARG A 294 15.22 -0.29 -13.23
N ASN A 295 15.06 0.42 -14.35
CA ASN A 295 13.76 0.87 -14.82
C ASN A 295 12.81 -0.31 -15.07
N ALA A 296 13.25 -1.36 -15.75
CA ALA A 296 12.43 -2.53 -16.02
C ALA A 296 11.99 -3.24 -14.71
N MET A 297 12.93 -3.44 -13.78
CA MET A 297 12.64 -4.12 -12.50
C MET A 297 11.69 -3.30 -11.61
N PHE A 298 11.92 -1.99 -11.49
CA PHE A 298 11.04 -1.14 -10.68
C PHE A 298 9.70 -0.84 -11.34
N SER A 299 9.62 -0.80 -12.69
CA SER A 299 8.34 -0.68 -13.41
C SER A 299 7.46 -1.90 -13.16
N LEU A 300 8.00 -3.11 -13.30
CA LEU A 300 7.23 -4.32 -13.00
C LEU A 300 6.75 -4.34 -11.54
N ARG A 301 7.63 -3.98 -10.59
CA ARG A 301 7.23 -3.90 -9.18
C ARG A 301 6.10 -2.89 -8.94
N ALA A 302 6.15 -1.73 -9.61
CA ALA A 302 5.07 -0.74 -9.53
C ALA A 302 3.76 -1.27 -10.13
N GLU A 303 3.82 -2.02 -11.23
CA GLU A 303 2.66 -2.68 -11.82
C GLU A 303 2.09 -3.76 -10.89
N GLN A 304 2.94 -4.58 -10.27
CA GLN A 304 2.53 -5.57 -9.28
C GLN A 304 1.81 -4.91 -8.10
N TYR A 305 2.39 -3.84 -7.55
CA TYR A 305 1.75 -3.07 -6.47
C TYR A 305 0.39 -2.52 -6.89
N ALA A 306 0.33 -1.84 -8.04
CA ALA A 306 -0.91 -1.24 -8.54
C ALA A 306 -2.02 -2.29 -8.75
N ALA A 307 -1.65 -3.47 -9.26
CA ALA A 307 -2.58 -4.57 -9.51
C ALA A 307 -3.00 -5.31 -8.22
N ALA A 308 -2.08 -5.46 -7.27
CA ALA A 308 -2.33 -6.21 -6.04
C ALA A 308 -3.13 -5.42 -5.01
N TYR A 309 -2.73 -4.20 -4.65
CA TYR A 309 -3.34 -3.50 -3.52
C TYR A 309 -4.30 -2.38 -3.94
N PRO A 310 -3.89 -1.27 -4.58
CA PRO A 310 -4.80 -0.17 -4.90
C PRO A 310 -5.98 -0.59 -5.77
N LYS A 311 -5.73 -1.47 -6.76
CA LYS A 311 -6.80 -1.98 -7.63
C LYS A 311 -7.84 -2.76 -6.84
N LEU A 312 -7.43 -3.70 -6.00
CA LEU A 312 -8.35 -4.53 -5.22
C LEU A 312 -9.15 -3.70 -4.21
N VAL A 313 -8.52 -2.74 -3.52
CA VAL A 313 -9.24 -1.79 -2.64
C VAL A 313 -10.25 -0.98 -3.44
N SER A 314 -9.86 -0.49 -4.63
CA SER A 314 -10.77 0.27 -5.50
C SER A 314 -11.95 -0.57 -6.01
N GLU A 315 -11.71 -1.83 -6.39
CA GLU A 315 -12.76 -2.75 -6.84
C GLU A 315 -13.72 -3.08 -5.69
N TRP A 316 -13.17 -3.38 -4.51
CA TRP A 316 -13.97 -3.61 -3.31
C TRP A 316 -14.83 -2.39 -2.97
N SER A 317 -14.22 -1.21 -2.92
CA SER A 317 -14.91 0.04 -2.60
C SER A 317 -16.08 0.30 -3.54
N ARG A 318 -15.87 0.17 -4.86
CA ARG A 318 -16.94 0.36 -5.86
C ARG A 318 -18.07 -0.66 -5.70
N SER A 319 -17.76 -1.92 -5.42
CA SER A 319 -18.78 -2.96 -5.22
C SER A 319 -19.63 -2.72 -3.97
N HIS A 320 -19.14 -1.91 -3.03
CA HIS A 320 -19.81 -1.52 -1.79
C HIS A 320 -20.31 -0.05 -1.78
N GLY A 321 -20.39 0.57 -2.96
CA GLY A 321 -20.95 1.92 -3.13
C GLY A 321 -20.07 3.06 -2.62
N THR A 322 -18.77 2.80 -2.39
CA THR A 322 -17.81 3.80 -1.92
C THR A 322 -16.73 4.11 -2.95
N LEU A 323 -15.90 5.12 -2.70
CA LEU A 323 -14.72 5.44 -3.49
C LEU A 323 -13.46 5.12 -2.67
N ALA A 324 -12.42 4.56 -3.31
CA ALA A 324 -11.09 4.48 -2.71
C ALA A 324 -10.34 5.80 -2.93
N THR A 325 -9.70 6.31 -1.89
CA THR A 325 -8.92 7.54 -1.90
C THR A 325 -7.55 7.32 -1.29
#